data_10e77300e92cf0122c1fd70de77a889e
#
_entry.id   10e77300e92cf0122c1fd70de77a889e
#
_cell.length_a   1.000
_cell.length_b   1.000
_cell.length_c   1.000
_cell.angle_alpha   90.00
_cell.angle_beta   90.00
_cell.angle_gamma   90.00
#
_symmetry.space_group_name_H-M   'P 1'
#
loop_
_entity.id
_entity.type
_entity.pdbx_description
1 polymer ?
#
loop_
_entity_poly.entity_id
_entity_poly.type
_entity_poly.pdbx_seq_one_letter_code
_entity_poly.pdbx_strand_id
1 'polypeptide(L)'
;LLVTICALPERVAAQIIFQEDFDYPVGDLQSQGGWVRYGSNAEAPIEVLDKQLSYPGYNDDAPAKSVKITSVKSGEDLMMRFTDDDEGVKSGNLYFSALINVESQPQGNVYVMAFVPRTKKSVIAAGINPVELGRLFIGEGTSDDEVKIGVERGAANPVFSDTPLKLNQTYLVVLRYEINSQDKGKDNVYLYVNPANFKKEPATPNAVIDGVNQSGSGLGNYGLQGFELRQGTNATVTSPELYVASVRISDTFAGLFGEKSEDKTPRVGISKKNIILGDVYTGDEYSETVTV
;
A
#
# COMPACT_ATOMS: atom_id res chain seq x y z
N LEU A 1 -46.56 18.73 19.35
CA LEU A 1 -45.92 17.41 19.17
C LEU A 1 -44.52 17.62 18.58
N LEU A 2 -43.51 17.47 19.44
CA LEU A 2 -42.11 17.60 19.01
C LEU A 2 -41.64 16.21 18.55
N VAL A 3 -41.43 16.01 17.25
CA VAL A 3 -40.84 14.80 16.70
C VAL A 3 -39.35 14.99 16.66
N THR A 4 -38.63 14.40 17.60
CA THR A 4 -37.19 14.32 17.57
C THR A 4 -36.81 13.19 16.62
N ILE A 5 -36.34 13.54 15.41
CA ILE A 5 -35.75 12.57 14.48
C ILE A 5 -34.33 12.30 15.00
N CYS A 6 -34.14 11.15 15.63
CA CYS A 6 -32.82 10.67 15.97
C CYS A 6 -32.19 10.11 14.68
N ALA A 7 -31.33 10.89 14.04
CA ALA A 7 -30.51 10.37 12.95
C ALA A 7 -29.57 9.32 13.52
N LEU A 8 -29.78 8.06 13.17
CA LEU A 8 -28.80 7.01 13.43
C LEU A 8 -27.54 7.36 12.66
N PRO A 9 -26.34 7.25 13.25
CA PRO A 9 -25.11 7.44 12.51
C PRO A 9 -25.10 6.43 11.35
N GLU A 10 -25.03 6.94 10.13
CA GLU A 10 -24.77 6.11 8.96
C GLU A 10 -23.46 5.37 9.23
N ARG A 11 -23.53 4.04 9.31
CA ARG A 11 -22.32 3.23 9.30
C ARG A 11 -21.71 3.38 7.91
N VAL A 12 -20.65 4.17 7.82
CA VAL A 12 -19.80 4.15 6.64
C VAL A 12 -19.37 2.69 6.46
N ALA A 13 -19.76 2.06 5.37
CA ALA A 13 -19.33 0.70 5.08
C ALA A 13 -17.81 0.68 5.00
N ALA A 14 -17.19 -0.33 5.60
CA ALA A 14 -15.75 -0.55 5.49
C ALA A 14 -15.37 -0.68 4.01
N GLN A 15 -14.43 0.13 3.54
CA GLN A 15 -14.18 0.34 2.12
C GLN A 15 -12.71 0.15 1.78
N ILE A 16 -12.43 -0.45 0.63
CA ILE A 16 -11.10 -0.42 0.01
C ILE A 16 -10.85 1.00 -0.48
N ILE A 17 -9.80 1.64 0.06
CA ILE A 17 -9.33 2.97 -0.37
C ILE A 17 -8.53 2.84 -1.67
N PHE A 18 -7.71 1.78 -1.76
CA PHE A 18 -6.82 1.53 -2.89
C PHE A 18 -6.71 0.02 -3.15
N GLN A 19 -6.67 -0.36 -4.43
CA GLN A 19 -6.45 -1.74 -4.87
C GLN A 19 -5.52 -1.75 -6.07
N GLU A 20 -4.52 -2.64 -6.01
CA GLU A 20 -3.55 -2.86 -7.07
C GLU A 20 -3.40 -4.36 -7.34
N ASP A 21 -3.83 -4.80 -8.50
CA ASP A 21 -3.77 -6.20 -8.94
C ASP A 21 -2.73 -6.41 -10.04
N PHE A 22 -1.93 -5.38 -10.35
CA PHE A 22 -0.86 -5.38 -11.36
C PHE A 22 -1.31 -5.85 -12.73
N ASP A 23 -2.57 -5.58 -13.10
CA ASP A 23 -3.10 -5.95 -14.42
C ASP A 23 -2.57 -5.04 -15.52
N TYR A 24 -1.25 -5.09 -15.70
CA TYR A 24 -0.49 -4.34 -16.68
C TYR A 24 0.19 -5.28 -17.67
N PRO A 25 0.72 -4.75 -18.80
CA PRO A 25 1.67 -5.48 -19.64
C PRO A 25 2.88 -5.99 -18.84
N VAL A 26 3.36 -7.18 -19.19
CA VAL A 26 4.61 -7.74 -18.64
C VAL A 26 5.78 -6.81 -18.97
N GLY A 27 6.66 -6.58 -18.00
CA GLY A 27 7.82 -5.70 -18.11
C GLY A 27 7.87 -4.69 -16.96
N ASP A 28 8.65 -3.63 -17.14
CA ASP A 28 8.92 -2.64 -16.10
C ASP A 28 7.62 -2.05 -15.53
N LEU A 29 7.47 -2.10 -14.21
CA LEU A 29 6.33 -1.51 -13.52
C LEU A 29 6.37 0.03 -13.56
N GLN A 30 7.56 0.61 -13.63
CA GLN A 30 7.72 2.06 -13.70
C GLN A 30 6.87 2.66 -14.82
N SER A 31 6.12 3.70 -14.51
CA SER A 31 5.21 4.41 -15.42
C SER A 31 3.96 3.64 -15.83
N GLN A 32 3.72 2.44 -15.33
CA GLN A 32 2.45 1.74 -15.47
C GLN A 32 1.54 2.12 -14.30
N GLY A 33 0.26 2.30 -14.55
CA GLY A 33 -0.77 2.54 -13.53
C GLY A 33 -0.55 3.74 -12.59
N GLY A 34 0.46 4.55 -12.81
CA GLY A 34 0.83 5.65 -11.92
C GLY A 34 2.00 5.36 -10.97
N TRP A 35 2.63 4.19 -11.09
CA TRP A 35 3.86 3.87 -10.38
C TRP A 35 5.01 4.76 -10.83
N VAL A 36 5.69 5.37 -9.88
CA VAL A 36 6.81 6.28 -10.14
C VAL A 36 8.03 5.87 -9.33
N ARG A 37 9.19 5.91 -9.97
CA ARG A 37 10.47 5.72 -9.29
C ARG A 37 10.83 6.97 -8.49
N TYR A 38 11.33 6.76 -7.28
CA TYR A 38 11.84 7.83 -6.44
C TYR A 38 13.27 7.60 -5.92
N GLY A 39 13.79 6.40 -6.01
CA GLY A 39 15.20 6.10 -5.77
C GLY A 39 16.09 6.45 -6.98
N SER A 40 17.39 6.43 -6.78
CA SER A 40 18.37 6.83 -7.80
C SER A 40 18.79 5.71 -8.73
N ASN A 41 18.48 4.45 -8.44
CA ASN A 41 19.00 3.30 -9.17
C ASN A 41 17.96 2.65 -10.08
N ALA A 42 18.36 2.38 -11.33
CA ALA A 42 17.53 1.74 -12.35
C ALA A 42 18.13 0.41 -12.86
N GLU A 43 19.17 -0.12 -12.19
CA GLU A 43 19.90 -1.29 -12.71
C GLU A 43 19.14 -2.61 -12.59
N ALA A 44 18.10 -2.66 -11.76
CA ALA A 44 17.24 -3.82 -11.62
C ALA A 44 15.80 -3.31 -11.47
N PRO A 45 15.01 -3.29 -12.53
CA PRO A 45 13.63 -2.86 -12.48
C PRO A 45 12.78 -3.82 -11.65
N ILE A 46 11.72 -3.30 -11.03
CA ILE A 46 10.61 -4.11 -10.54
C ILE A 46 9.71 -4.39 -11.74
N GLU A 47 9.51 -5.67 -12.06
CA GLU A 47 8.81 -6.08 -13.27
C GLU A 47 7.46 -6.71 -12.97
N VAL A 48 6.46 -6.41 -13.79
CA VAL A 48 5.20 -7.14 -13.85
C VAL A 48 5.41 -8.46 -14.56
N LEU A 49 4.91 -9.55 -13.99
CA LEU A 49 5.01 -10.89 -14.55
C LEU A 49 3.62 -11.55 -14.67
N ASP A 50 3.48 -12.48 -15.61
CA ASP A 50 2.27 -13.31 -15.74
C ASP A 50 2.12 -14.36 -14.61
N LYS A 51 3.07 -14.40 -13.67
CA LYS A 51 2.96 -15.24 -12.46
C LYS A 51 1.83 -14.73 -11.60
N GLN A 52 0.79 -15.54 -11.43
CA GLN A 52 -0.37 -15.20 -10.61
C GLN A 52 -0.21 -15.74 -9.20
N LEU A 53 -0.58 -14.93 -8.21
CA LEU A 53 -0.73 -15.35 -6.82
C LEU A 53 -2.21 -15.35 -6.44
N SER A 54 -2.60 -16.36 -5.66
CA SER A 54 -3.94 -16.44 -5.08
C SER A 54 -3.89 -16.87 -3.62
N TYR A 55 -4.91 -16.50 -2.87
CA TYR A 55 -5.10 -16.91 -1.49
C TYR A 55 -6.59 -17.14 -1.21
N PRO A 56 -6.98 -18.29 -0.62
CA PRO A 56 -8.39 -18.65 -0.41
C PRO A 56 -9.19 -17.58 0.32
N GLY A 57 -10.32 -17.19 -0.25
CA GLY A 57 -11.21 -16.17 0.28
C GLY A 57 -10.70 -14.72 0.18
N TYR A 58 -9.54 -14.50 -0.43
CA TYR A 58 -8.99 -13.16 -0.64
C TYR A 58 -9.09 -12.71 -2.11
N ASN A 59 -8.55 -13.51 -3.03
CA ASN A 59 -8.57 -13.24 -4.47
C ASN A 59 -8.65 -14.52 -5.32
N ASP A 60 -9.16 -15.61 -4.78
CA ASP A 60 -9.26 -16.90 -5.47
C ASP A 60 -10.16 -16.87 -6.70
N ASP A 61 -11.18 -16.01 -6.72
CA ASP A 61 -12.04 -15.82 -7.89
C ASP A 61 -11.38 -15.02 -9.02
N ALA A 62 -10.34 -14.24 -8.71
CA ALA A 62 -9.59 -13.43 -9.66
C ALA A 62 -8.11 -13.35 -9.26
N PRO A 63 -7.32 -14.39 -9.56
CA PRO A 63 -5.88 -14.39 -9.29
C PRO A 63 -5.21 -13.20 -9.98
N ALA A 64 -4.44 -12.43 -9.22
CA ALA A 64 -3.76 -11.24 -9.70
C ALA A 64 -2.37 -11.58 -10.26
N LYS A 65 -1.94 -10.85 -11.29
CA LYS A 65 -0.55 -10.82 -11.70
C LYS A 65 0.33 -10.39 -10.54
N SER A 66 1.60 -10.69 -10.62
CA SER A 66 2.56 -10.28 -9.60
C SER A 66 3.64 -9.37 -10.17
N VAL A 67 4.23 -8.60 -9.28
CA VAL A 67 5.50 -7.94 -9.53
C VAL A 67 6.61 -8.70 -8.82
N LYS A 68 7.81 -8.64 -9.40
CA LYS A 68 9.00 -9.31 -8.88
C LYS A 68 9.96 -8.29 -8.28
N ILE A 69 10.31 -8.51 -7.02
CA ILE A 69 11.47 -7.91 -6.36
C ILE A 69 12.62 -8.89 -6.53
N THR A 70 13.69 -8.44 -7.15
CA THR A 70 14.84 -9.28 -7.51
C THR A 70 15.92 -9.22 -6.43
N SER A 71 16.64 -10.31 -6.25
CA SER A 71 17.74 -10.42 -5.28
C SER A 71 18.95 -9.58 -5.70
N VAL A 72 18.96 -8.31 -5.32
CA VAL A 72 20.02 -7.34 -5.64
C VAL A 72 20.40 -6.52 -4.41
N LYS A 73 21.59 -5.94 -4.42
CA LYS A 73 22.07 -5.05 -3.36
C LYS A 73 21.50 -3.65 -3.48
N SER A 74 21.24 -3.20 -4.69
CA SER A 74 20.68 -1.88 -4.97
C SER A 74 19.82 -1.99 -6.21
N GLY A 75 18.55 -1.74 -6.07
CA GLY A 75 17.57 -1.83 -7.14
C GLY A 75 16.65 -0.63 -7.18
N GLU A 76 15.57 -0.79 -7.89
CA GLU A 76 14.56 0.24 -8.07
C GLU A 76 13.65 0.33 -6.85
N ASP A 77 13.33 1.55 -6.43
CA ASP A 77 12.27 1.83 -5.47
C ASP A 77 11.12 2.52 -6.21
N LEU A 78 9.94 1.95 -6.14
CA LEU A 78 8.73 2.46 -6.78
C LEU A 78 7.66 2.80 -5.75
N MET A 79 6.95 3.86 -6.00
CA MET A 79 5.81 4.22 -5.18
C MET A 79 4.60 4.61 -6.01
N MET A 80 3.43 4.45 -5.40
CA MET A 80 2.16 4.91 -5.91
C MET A 80 1.40 5.67 -4.83
N ARG A 81 0.69 6.73 -5.24
CA ARG A 81 -0.24 7.43 -4.33
C ARG A 81 -1.56 6.65 -4.25
N PHE A 82 -2.04 6.47 -3.04
CA PHE A 82 -3.37 5.90 -2.79
C PHE A 82 -4.44 6.96 -2.47
N THR A 83 -4.04 8.23 -2.36
CA THR A 83 -4.96 9.36 -2.18
C THR A 83 -4.48 10.58 -2.94
N ASP A 84 -5.42 11.34 -3.48
CA ASP A 84 -5.17 12.64 -4.12
C ASP A 84 -5.13 13.79 -3.10
N ASP A 85 -5.56 13.54 -1.86
CA ASP A 85 -5.46 14.52 -0.78
C ASP A 85 -3.99 14.81 -0.46
N ASP A 86 -3.58 16.06 -0.66
CA ASP A 86 -2.23 16.53 -0.36
C ASP A 86 -1.90 16.51 1.14
N GLU A 87 -2.90 16.44 2.00
CA GLU A 87 -2.72 16.33 3.44
C GLU A 87 -2.52 14.87 3.88
N GLY A 88 -3.06 13.90 3.14
CA GLY A 88 -2.99 12.47 3.43
C GLY A 88 -3.66 12.06 4.74
N VAL A 89 -3.52 10.79 5.13
CA VAL A 89 -4.12 10.24 6.35
C VAL A 89 -3.27 10.61 7.55
N LYS A 90 -3.84 11.35 8.52
CA LYS A 90 -3.13 11.93 9.69
C LYS A 90 -3.60 11.40 11.04
N SER A 91 -4.62 10.54 11.06
CA SER A 91 -5.18 9.98 12.30
C SER A 91 -5.88 8.66 12.04
N GLY A 92 -6.12 7.90 13.09
CA GLY A 92 -6.78 6.60 13.00
C GLY A 92 -5.85 5.48 12.56
N ASN A 93 -6.42 4.48 11.91
CA ASN A 93 -5.68 3.34 11.40
C ASN A 93 -5.59 3.40 9.88
N LEU A 94 -4.49 2.89 9.36
CA LEU A 94 -4.36 2.58 7.95
C LEU A 94 -3.78 1.16 7.83
N TYR A 95 -4.43 0.35 7.02
CA TYR A 95 -4.03 -1.02 6.77
C TYR A 95 -3.56 -1.16 5.33
N PHE A 96 -2.55 -1.97 5.09
CA PHE A 96 -2.38 -2.59 3.79
C PHE A 96 -2.39 -4.11 3.91
N SER A 97 -2.83 -4.78 2.86
CA SER A 97 -2.67 -6.21 2.67
C SER A 97 -2.00 -6.49 1.33
N ALA A 98 -1.26 -7.57 1.25
CA ALA A 98 -0.64 -8.05 0.02
C ALA A 98 -0.49 -9.58 0.05
N LEU A 99 -0.49 -10.20 -1.12
CA LEU A 99 0.00 -11.55 -1.28
C LEU A 99 1.50 -11.51 -1.52
N ILE A 100 2.25 -12.32 -0.81
CA ILE A 100 3.69 -12.48 -0.99
C ILE A 100 4.06 -13.94 -1.22
N ASN A 101 5.07 -14.16 -2.06
CA ASN A 101 5.70 -15.46 -2.24
C ASN A 101 7.22 -15.24 -2.32
N VAL A 102 7.95 -15.68 -1.31
CA VAL A 102 9.41 -15.51 -1.21
C VAL A 102 10.08 -16.74 -1.79
N GLU A 103 10.94 -16.56 -2.79
CA GLU A 103 11.68 -17.67 -3.44
C GLU A 103 13.10 -17.84 -2.93
N SER A 104 13.72 -16.76 -2.42
CA SER A 104 15.04 -16.85 -1.80
C SER A 104 15.15 -15.94 -0.58
N GLN A 105 16.04 -16.30 0.33
CA GLN A 105 16.34 -15.48 1.49
C GLN A 105 17.05 -14.18 1.07
N PRO A 106 16.81 -13.06 1.79
CA PRO A 106 17.68 -11.90 1.70
C PRO A 106 19.03 -12.19 2.34
N GLN A 107 20.00 -11.35 2.09
CA GLN A 107 21.19 -11.26 2.92
C GLN A 107 20.97 -10.14 3.94
N GLY A 108 20.75 -10.53 5.21
CA GLY A 108 20.36 -9.60 6.29
C GLY A 108 18.86 -9.30 6.34
N ASN A 109 18.50 -8.19 6.94
CA ASN A 109 17.09 -7.76 7.11
C ASN A 109 16.77 -6.63 6.13
N VAL A 110 15.75 -6.81 5.30
CA VAL A 110 15.36 -5.86 4.24
C VAL A 110 13.88 -5.57 4.35
N TYR A 111 13.47 -4.30 4.31
CA TYR A 111 12.06 -4.00 4.08
C TYR A 111 11.78 -3.92 2.58
N VAL A 112 10.60 -4.43 2.23
CA VAL A 112 10.18 -4.61 0.82
C VAL A 112 8.93 -3.82 0.48
N MET A 113 8.16 -3.43 1.49
CA MET A 113 6.95 -2.62 1.36
C MET A 113 6.85 -1.63 2.52
N ALA A 114 6.25 -0.47 2.29
CA ALA A 114 6.01 0.53 3.30
C ALA A 114 4.90 1.52 2.91
N PHE A 115 4.39 2.25 3.90
CA PHE A 115 3.67 3.48 3.65
C PHE A 115 4.64 4.64 3.45
N VAL A 116 4.28 5.54 2.55
CA VAL A 116 5.07 6.74 2.25
C VAL A 116 4.30 7.97 2.69
N PRO A 117 4.80 8.73 3.66
CA PRO A 117 4.28 10.05 3.96
C PRO A 117 4.79 11.06 2.95
N ARG A 118 3.97 12.06 2.63
CA ARG A 118 4.40 13.25 1.88
C ARG A 118 4.89 12.97 0.46
N THR A 119 3.98 12.50 -0.39
CA THR A 119 4.29 12.18 -1.79
C THR A 119 4.02 13.33 -2.77
N LYS A 120 4.07 14.60 -2.33
CA LYS A 120 3.86 15.70 -3.29
C LYS A 120 4.77 15.52 -4.50
N LYS A 121 4.21 15.59 -5.70
CA LYS A 121 4.93 15.47 -6.97
C LYS A 121 6.22 16.31 -7.00
N SER A 122 6.20 17.49 -6.34
CA SER A 122 7.34 18.39 -6.20
C SER A 122 8.45 17.85 -5.28
N VAL A 123 8.11 17.03 -4.29
CA VAL A 123 9.10 16.43 -3.36
C VAL A 123 9.83 15.30 -4.07
N ILE A 124 9.10 14.48 -4.83
CA ILE A 124 9.69 13.41 -5.65
C ILE A 124 10.58 14.01 -6.75
N ALA A 125 10.09 15.02 -7.47
CA ALA A 125 10.86 15.73 -8.49
C ALA A 125 12.12 16.44 -7.94
N ALA A 126 12.15 16.78 -6.65
CA ALA A 126 13.29 17.36 -5.97
C ALA A 126 14.30 16.32 -5.43
N GLY A 127 14.08 15.02 -5.65
CA GLY A 127 14.97 13.96 -5.15
C GLY A 127 14.98 13.82 -3.63
N ILE A 128 13.96 14.31 -2.93
CA ILE A 128 13.84 14.15 -1.48
C ILE A 128 13.25 12.78 -1.21
N ASN A 129 14.03 11.90 -0.61
CA ASN A 129 13.53 10.60 -0.16
C ASN A 129 12.58 10.81 1.02
N PRO A 130 11.31 10.40 0.90
CA PRO A 130 10.40 10.40 2.04
C PRO A 130 10.90 9.40 3.10
N VAL A 131 10.53 9.63 4.36
CA VAL A 131 10.76 8.64 5.41
C VAL A 131 9.63 7.62 5.29
N GLU A 132 9.97 6.39 4.98
CA GLU A 132 9.01 5.28 4.89
C GLU A 132 8.60 4.84 6.30
N LEU A 133 7.32 4.55 6.47
CA LEU A 133 6.71 4.18 7.74
C LEU A 133 5.90 2.88 7.62
N GLY A 134 5.77 2.16 8.72
CA GLY A 134 5.08 0.88 8.68
C GLY A 134 5.74 -0.07 7.70
N ARG A 135 7.03 -0.27 7.83
CA ARG A 135 7.85 -1.07 6.93
C ARG A 135 7.63 -2.55 7.18
N LEU A 136 7.38 -3.33 6.12
CA LEU A 136 7.34 -4.78 6.15
C LEU A 136 8.73 -5.35 5.80
N PHE A 137 9.31 -6.10 6.73
CA PHE A 137 10.63 -6.69 6.62
C PHE A 137 10.59 -8.16 6.27
N ILE A 138 11.53 -8.57 5.43
CA ILE A 138 11.94 -9.97 5.24
C ILE A 138 13.37 -10.07 5.79
N GLY A 139 13.61 -11.06 6.64
CA GLY A 139 14.91 -11.33 7.22
C GLY A 139 15.36 -12.76 6.96
N GLU A 140 16.64 -13.03 7.16
CA GLU A 140 17.20 -14.39 7.06
C GLU A 140 16.46 -15.33 8.00
N GLY A 141 16.09 -16.51 7.49
CA GLY A 141 15.52 -17.59 8.26
C GLY A 141 16.55 -18.27 9.16
N THR A 142 16.09 -19.22 9.95
CA THR A 142 16.95 -20.09 10.77
C THR A 142 17.39 -21.34 10.03
N SER A 143 16.77 -21.63 8.89
CA SER A 143 17.09 -22.71 7.95
C SER A 143 16.99 -22.20 6.51
N ASP A 144 17.60 -22.91 5.57
CA ASP A 144 17.71 -22.50 4.16
C ASP A 144 16.35 -22.46 3.42
N ASP A 145 15.30 -23.03 3.99
CA ASP A 145 13.95 -23.10 3.41
C ASP A 145 12.95 -22.13 4.05
N GLU A 146 13.42 -21.20 4.87
CA GLU A 146 12.58 -20.26 5.62
C GLU A 146 13.09 -18.81 5.51
N VAL A 147 12.19 -17.87 5.80
CA VAL A 147 12.51 -16.45 6.05
C VAL A 147 11.75 -15.97 7.28
N LYS A 148 12.28 -14.95 7.94
CA LYS A 148 11.56 -14.20 8.97
C LYS A 148 10.75 -13.11 8.31
N ILE A 149 9.57 -12.84 8.87
CA ILE A 149 8.75 -11.68 8.49
C ILE A 149 8.56 -10.78 9.73
N GLY A 150 8.68 -9.49 9.55
CA GLY A 150 8.59 -8.55 10.64
C GLY A 150 8.15 -7.16 10.21
N VAL A 151 8.04 -6.27 11.18
CA VAL A 151 7.62 -4.89 10.97
C VAL A 151 8.53 -3.91 11.71
N GLU A 152 8.59 -2.72 11.18
CA GLU A 152 9.27 -1.58 11.78
C GLU A 152 8.38 -0.34 11.61
N ARG A 153 8.44 0.59 12.58
CA ARG A 153 7.70 1.86 12.47
C ARG A 153 8.35 2.82 11.48
N GLY A 154 9.64 3.06 11.62
CA GLY A 154 10.48 3.91 10.80
C GLY A 154 11.83 4.14 11.48
N ALA A 155 12.93 3.88 10.77
CA ALA A 155 14.32 4.09 11.21
C ALA A 155 14.67 3.48 12.60
N ALA A 156 14.19 2.26 12.86
CA ALA A 156 14.45 1.51 14.10
C ALA A 156 14.87 0.06 13.78
N ASN A 157 14.92 -0.78 14.81
CA ASN A 157 15.11 -2.22 14.61
C ASN A 157 13.76 -2.89 14.34
N PRO A 158 13.64 -3.77 13.34
CA PRO A 158 12.43 -4.52 13.11
C PRO A 158 12.13 -5.51 14.24
N VAL A 159 10.84 -5.73 14.48
CA VAL A 159 10.33 -6.82 15.32
C VAL A 159 9.80 -7.90 14.40
N PHE A 160 10.31 -9.11 14.54
CA PHE A 160 9.94 -10.25 13.72
C PHE A 160 8.89 -11.13 14.40
N SER A 161 8.08 -11.78 13.59
CA SER A 161 7.21 -12.88 14.00
C SER A 161 8.04 -14.05 14.53
N ASP A 162 7.55 -14.72 15.57
CA ASP A 162 8.13 -15.97 16.06
C ASP A 162 7.94 -17.15 15.08
N THR A 163 6.98 -17.02 14.17
CA THR A 163 6.68 -18.03 13.15
C THR A 163 7.33 -17.63 11.84
N PRO A 164 8.32 -18.38 11.34
CA PRO A 164 8.93 -18.12 10.04
C PRO A 164 7.99 -18.47 8.91
N LEU A 165 8.25 -17.91 7.73
CA LEU A 165 7.59 -18.26 6.48
C LEU A 165 8.44 -19.26 5.70
N LYS A 166 7.82 -20.30 5.15
CA LYS A 166 8.49 -21.21 4.21
C LYS A 166 8.65 -20.55 2.84
N LEU A 167 9.80 -20.78 2.20
CA LEU A 167 10.03 -20.36 0.82
C LEU A 167 9.04 -21.03 -0.13
N ASN A 168 8.78 -20.37 -1.26
CA ASN A 168 7.93 -20.87 -2.35
C ASN A 168 6.46 -21.13 -1.95
N GLN A 169 5.99 -20.51 -0.88
CA GLN A 169 4.59 -20.52 -0.47
C GLN A 169 3.99 -19.12 -0.54
N THR A 170 2.71 -19.04 -0.92
CA THR A 170 1.98 -17.77 -0.92
C THR A 170 1.38 -17.51 0.46
N TYR A 171 1.60 -16.33 0.97
CA TYR A 171 1.07 -15.84 2.24
C TYR A 171 0.28 -14.56 2.02
N LEU A 172 -0.82 -14.42 2.76
CA LEU A 172 -1.51 -13.16 2.90
C LEU A 172 -0.93 -12.42 4.11
N VAL A 173 -0.35 -11.26 3.87
CA VAL A 173 0.17 -10.40 4.92
C VAL A 173 -0.72 -9.17 5.07
N VAL A 174 -0.95 -8.75 6.31
CA VAL A 174 -1.67 -7.52 6.65
C VAL A 174 -0.83 -6.73 7.62
N LEU A 175 -0.59 -5.47 7.31
CA LEU A 175 0.05 -4.52 8.22
C LEU A 175 -0.97 -3.46 8.61
N ARG A 176 -1.09 -3.14 9.92
CA ARG A 176 -1.79 -1.98 10.44
C ARG A 176 -0.80 -0.95 10.94
N TYR A 177 -0.94 0.27 10.48
CA TYR A 177 -0.29 1.45 11.02
C TYR A 177 -1.33 2.26 11.80
N GLU A 178 -1.12 2.38 13.12
CA GLU A 178 -2.00 3.12 14.02
C GLU A 178 -1.36 4.46 14.37
N ILE A 179 -1.96 5.53 13.87
CA ILE A 179 -1.43 6.89 14.03
C ILE A 179 -1.79 7.43 15.40
N ASN A 180 -0.78 7.74 16.21
CA ASN A 180 -0.96 8.40 17.48
C ASN A 180 -1.03 9.92 17.29
N SER A 181 -2.24 10.44 17.19
CA SER A 181 -2.48 11.88 17.00
C SER A 181 -2.13 12.73 18.22
N GLN A 182 -2.02 12.14 19.40
CA GLN A 182 -1.72 12.83 20.66
C GLN A 182 -0.22 12.97 20.91
N ASP A 183 0.54 11.91 20.62
CA ASP A 183 2.00 11.90 20.75
C ASP A 183 2.61 11.52 19.40
N LYS A 184 2.83 12.55 18.59
CA LYS A 184 3.34 12.41 17.22
C LYS A 184 4.69 11.71 17.20
N GLY A 185 4.77 10.64 16.46
CA GLY A 185 5.96 9.80 16.39
C GLY A 185 5.94 8.59 17.33
N LYS A 186 4.85 8.41 18.08
CA LYS A 186 4.60 7.23 18.93
C LYS A 186 3.53 6.31 18.30
N ASP A 187 3.57 6.19 17.01
CA ASP A 187 2.63 5.34 16.24
C ASP A 187 2.92 3.86 16.50
N ASN A 188 1.89 3.03 16.43
CA ASN A 188 2.02 1.57 16.57
C ASN A 188 1.99 0.90 15.19
N VAL A 189 2.64 -0.26 15.08
CA VAL A 189 2.59 -1.08 13.86
C VAL A 189 2.32 -2.53 14.25
N TYR A 190 1.40 -3.17 13.52
CA TYR A 190 0.99 -4.53 13.77
C TYR A 190 1.08 -5.36 12.50
N LEU A 191 1.53 -6.59 12.63
CA LEU A 191 1.62 -7.56 11.53
C LEU A 191 0.67 -8.72 11.80
N TYR A 192 -0.07 -9.11 10.79
CA TYR A 192 -0.88 -10.32 10.75
C TYR A 192 -0.50 -11.14 9.50
N VAL A 193 -0.29 -12.42 9.69
CA VAL A 193 0.04 -13.37 8.61
C VAL A 193 -1.06 -14.41 8.54
N ASN A 194 -1.62 -14.62 7.36
CA ASN A 194 -2.67 -15.58 7.08
C ASN A 194 -3.84 -15.49 8.09
N PRO A 195 -4.48 -14.32 8.26
CA PRO A 195 -5.59 -14.18 9.18
C PRO A 195 -6.73 -15.13 8.82
N ALA A 196 -7.22 -15.90 9.80
CA ALA A 196 -8.26 -16.89 9.57
C ALA A 196 -9.66 -16.31 9.37
N ASN A 197 -9.87 -15.04 9.72
CA ASN A 197 -11.15 -14.36 9.61
C ASN A 197 -10.95 -12.98 8.98
N PHE A 198 -11.61 -12.72 7.87
CA PHE A 198 -11.50 -11.46 7.13
C PHE A 198 -12.47 -10.36 7.63
N LYS A 199 -13.44 -10.72 8.47
CA LYS A 199 -14.42 -9.77 9.01
C LYS A 199 -13.99 -9.14 10.32
N LYS A 200 -12.98 -9.73 10.97
CA LYS A 200 -12.52 -9.29 12.29
C LYS A 200 -11.00 -9.42 12.39
N GLU A 201 -10.36 -8.33 12.77
CA GLU A 201 -8.94 -8.30 13.06
C GLU A 201 -8.58 -9.32 14.15
N PRO A 202 -7.51 -10.13 13.97
CA PRO A 202 -7.04 -11.04 14.99
C PRO A 202 -6.67 -10.31 16.28
N ALA A 203 -7.02 -10.87 17.43
CA ALA A 203 -6.71 -10.26 18.72
C ALA A 203 -5.21 -10.27 19.06
N THR A 204 -4.46 -11.21 18.46
CA THR A 204 -3.02 -11.33 18.66
C THR A 204 -2.31 -11.15 17.32
N PRO A 205 -1.50 -10.09 17.17
CA PRO A 205 -0.66 -9.92 15.98
C PRO A 205 0.53 -10.90 15.99
N ASN A 206 1.08 -11.19 14.82
CA ASN A 206 2.30 -11.99 14.68
C ASN A 206 3.56 -11.21 15.08
N ALA A 207 3.54 -9.89 14.91
CA ALA A 207 4.57 -8.98 15.43
C ALA A 207 3.95 -7.60 15.71
N VAL A 208 4.51 -6.86 16.65
CA VAL A 208 4.01 -5.54 17.03
C VAL A 208 5.15 -4.59 17.39
N ILE A 209 5.05 -3.36 16.91
CA ILE A 209 5.82 -2.21 17.39
C ILE A 209 4.93 -1.40 18.31
N ASP A 210 5.31 -1.31 19.59
CA ASP A 210 4.71 -0.39 20.56
C ASP A 210 5.42 0.97 20.45
N GLY A 211 4.74 1.93 19.88
CA GLY A 211 5.31 3.26 19.63
C GLY A 211 5.73 4.04 20.85
N VAL A 212 5.18 3.72 22.02
CA VAL A 212 5.55 4.37 23.29
C VAL A 212 6.86 3.80 23.84
N ASN A 213 7.03 2.48 23.76
CA ASN A 213 8.14 1.77 24.42
C ASN A 213 9.31 1.48 23.48
N GLN A 214 9.14 1.66 22.16
CA GLN A 214 10.19 1.39 21.19
C GLN A 214 10.64 2.67 20.47
N SER A 215 11.93 2.73 20.15
CA SER A 215 12.52 3.82 19.37
C SER A 215 12.03 3.78 17.92
N GLY A 216 12.27 4.85 17.18
CA GLY A 216 11.99 4.97 15.76
C GLY A 216 11.23 6.24 15.41
N SER A 217 11.22 6.56 14.13
CA SER A 217 10.47 7.68 13.58
C SER A 217 9.00 7.30 13.43
N GLY A 218 8.12 8.26 13.63
CA GLY A 218 6.69 8.14 13.33
C GLY A 218 6.25 9.22 12.34
N LEU A 219 4.94 9.30 12.11
CA LEU A 219 4.35 10.16 11.09
C LEU A 219 4.64 11.66 11.31
N GLY A 220 4.76 12.09 12.55
CA GLY A 220 5.02 13.49 12.87
C GLY A 220 3.88 14.41 12.42
N ASN A 221 4.21 15.40 11.59
CA ASN A 221 3.24 16.38 11.07
C ASN A 221 2.73 16.06 9.65
N TYR A 222 3.16 14.94 9.08
CA TYR A 222 2.80 14.54 7.72
C TYR A 222 1.58 13.61 7.72
N GLY A 223 0.96 13.43 6.56
CA GLY A 223 -0.04 12.40 6.33
C GLY A 223 0.53 11.26 5.49
N LEU A 224 0.00 10.05 5.64
CA LEU A 224 0.30 8.93 4.77
C LEU A 224 -0.43 9.12 3.44
N GLN A 225 0.30 9.06 2.33
CA GLN A 225 -0.23 9.35 0.99
C GLN A 225 0.09 8.28 -0.04
N GLY A 226 1.15 7.50 0.15
CA GLY A 226 1.64 6.54 -0.82
C GLY A 226 1.95 5.19 -0.22
N PHE A 227 2.09 4.24 -1.11
CA PHE A 227 2.56 2.89 -0.87
C PHE A 227 3.79 2.62 -1.73
N GLU A 228 4.75 1.92 -1.19
CA GLU A 228 6.05 1.67 -1.77
C GLU A 228 6.32 0.18 -1.94
N LEU A 229 6.96 -0.14 -3.07
CA LEU A 229 7.71 -1.38 -3.29
C LEU A 229 9.19 -1.05 -3.33
N ARG A 230 10.00 -1.77 -2.56
CA ARG A 230 11.42 -1.48 -2.41
C ARG A 230 12.31 -2.67 -2.72
N GLN A 231 13.37 -2.40 -3.47
CA GLN A 231 14.31 -3.42 -3.95
C GLN A 231 15.76 -3.03 -3.65
N GLY A 232 16.40 -3.79 -2.78
CA GLY A 232 17.77 -3.54 -2.37
C GLY A 232 17.91 -2.38 -1.37
N THR A 233 18.97 -2.37 -0.60
CA THR A 233 19.17 -1.35 0.43
C THR A 233 20.55 -0.70 0.39
N ASN A 234 21.60 -1.48 0.20
CA ASN A 234 22.98 -1.00 0.19
C ASN A 234 23.96 -2.12 -0.21
N ALA A 235 25.25 -1.83 -0.22
CA ALA A 235 26.28 -2.77 -0.66
C ALA A 235 26.41 -4.04 0.21
N THR A 236 25.84 -4.06 1.41
CA THR A 236 25.99 -5.17 2.38
C THR A 236 24.72 -5.99 2.59
N VAL A 237 23.59 -5.54 2.08
CA VAL A 237 22.29 -6.19 2.25
C VAL A 237 21.67 -6.45 0.87
N THR A 238 21.23 -7.66 0.64
CA THR A 238 20.63 -8.07 -0.63
C THR A 238 19.14 -8.36 -0.44
N SER A 239 18.30 -7.83 -1.32
CA SER A 239 16.86 -8.15 -1.32
C SER A 239 16.61 -9.66 -1.41
N PRO A 240 15.47 -10.16 -0.89
CA PRO A 240 15.00 -11.48 -1.27
C PRO A 240 14.60 -11.52 -2.75
N GLU A 241 14.47 -12.68 -3.32
CA GLU A 241 13.66 -12.88 -4.51
C GLU A 241 12.21 -13.09 -4.06
N LEU A 242 11.32 -12.18 -4.44
CA LEU A 242 9.98 -12.08 -3.87
C LEU A 242 8.98 -11.65 -4.93
N TYR A 243 7.80 -12.27 -4.94
CA TYR A 243 6.63 -11.83 -5.71
C TYR A 243 5.62 -11.16 -4.78
N VAL A 244 5.04 -10.08 -5.28
CA VAL A 244 3.97 -9.33 -4.60
C VAL A 244 2.77 -9.24 -5.53
N ALA A 245 1.56 -9.47 -5.02
CA ALA A 245 0.31 -9.36 -5.76
C ALA A 245 -0.82 -8.86 -4.87
N SER A 246 -1.92 -8.39 -5.48
CA SER A 246 -3.17 -8.02 -4.80
C SER A 246 -2.96 -7.13 -3.59
N VAL A 247 -2.36 -5.96 -3.80
CA VAL A 247 -2.22 -4.96 -2.73
C VAL A 247 -3.54 -4.25 -2.51
N ARG A 248 -3.99 -4.17 -1.27
CA ARG A 248 -5.17 -3.39 -0.89
C ARG A 248 -4.86 -2.49 0.30
N ILE A 249 -5.46 -1.30 0.31
CA ILE A 249 -5.36 -0.34 1.42
C ILE A 249 -6.77 0.02 1.90
N SER A 250 -6.96 0.09 3.21
CA SER A 250 -8.22 0.46 3.87
C SER A 250 -7.94 1.11 5.22
N ASP A 251 -8.91 1.85 5.74
CA ASP A 251 -8.91 2.41 7.10
C ASP A 251 -9.38 1.41 8.15
N THR A 252 -9.93 0.26 7.73
CA THR A 252 -10.37 -0.82 8.60
C THR A 252 -9.84 -2.17 8.14
N PHE A 253 -9.66 -3.09 9.08
CA PHE A 253 -9.24 -4.46 8.74
C PHE A 253 -10.24 -5.14 7.80
N ALA A 254 -11.53 -5.09 8.11
CA ALA A 254 -12.57 -5.72 7.28
C ALA A 254 -12.69 -5.08 5.90
N GLY A 255 -12.36 -3.80 5.77
CA GLY A 255 -12.37 -3.09 4.50
C GLY A 255 -11.38 -3.63 3.48
N LEU A 256 -10.26 -4.22 3.92
CA LEU A 256 -9.32 -4.89 3.02
C LEU A 256 -9.92 -6.08 2.25
N PHE A 257 -10.98 -6.68 2.81
CA PHE A 257 -11.63 -7.89 2.32
C PHE A 257 -13.04 -7.63 1.78
N GLY A 258 -13.46 -6.35 1.80
CA GLY A 258 -14.70 -5.91 1.19
C GLY A 258 -14.58 -5.82 -0.32
N GLU A 259 -15.73 -5.77 -1.00
CA GLU A 259 -15.74 -5.37 -2.40
C GLU A 259 -15.24 -3.92 -2.50
N LYS A 260 -14.44 -3.63 -3.54
CA LYS A 260 -14.15 -2.25 -3.90
C LYS A 260 -15.50 -1.58 -4.07
N SER A 261 -15.84 -0.59 -3.23
CA SER A 261 -17.08 0.12 -3.48
C SER A 261 -16.96 0.66 -4.89
N GLU A 262 -17.89 0.25 -5.74
CA GLU A 262 -18.16 1.08 -6.90
C GLU A 262 -18.37 2.47 -6.34
N ASP A 263 -17.53 3.41 -6.75
CA ASP A 263 -17.67 4.81 -6.35
C ASP A 263 -19.06 5.26 -6.78
N LYS A 264 -20.03 5.07 -5.88
CA LYS A 264 -21.42 5.50 -6.07
C LYS A 264 -21.59 6.98 -5.86
N THR A 265 -20.48 7.69 -5.58
CA THR A 265 -20.48 9.14 -5.74
C THR A 265 -20.73 9.37 -7.23
N PRO A 266 -21.83 10.03 -7.62
CA PRO A 266 -22.06 10.34 -9.01
C PRO A 266 -20.88 11.16 -9.51
N ARG A 267 -19.90 10.54 -10.13
CA ARG A 267 -18.88 11.28 -10.87
C ARG A 267 -19.59 11.80 -12.07
N VAL A 268 -19.89 13.10 -12.05
CA VAL A 268 -20.32 13.82 -13.25
C VAL A 268 -19.14 13.73 -14.22
N GLY A 269 -19.14 12.69 -15.04
CA GLY A 269 -18.22 12.55 -16.15
C GLY A 269 -18.63 13.54 -17.20
N ILE A 270 -18.06 14.75 -17.19
CA ILE A 270 -18.28 15.72 -18.25
C ILE A 270 -17.57 15.18 -19.48
N SER A 271 -18.32 14.76 -20.50
CA SER A 271 -17.79 14.24 -21.76
C SER A 271 -16.94 15.26 -22.52
N LYS A 272 -17.11 16.54 -22.22
CA LYS A 272 -16.31 17.65 -22.77
C LYS A 272 -15.89 18.60 -21.65
N LYS A 273 -14.58 18.76 -21.45
CA LYS A 273 -14.02 19.74 -20.49
C LYS A 273 -14.14 21.20 -20.98
N ASN A 274 -14.17 21.39 -22.29
CA ASN A 274 -14.30 22.69 -22.94
C ASN A 274 -15.29 22.57 -24.07
N ILE A 275 -16.31 23.41 -24.10
CA ILE A 275 -17.19 23.61 -25.22
C ILE A 275 -16.70 24.86 -25.92
N ILE A 276 -16.13 24.70 -27.11
CA ILE A 276 -15.70 25.82 -27.95
C ILE A 276 -16.87 26.09 -28.92
N LEU A 277 -17.59 27.13 -28.65
CA LEU A 277 -18.52 27.68 -29.62
C LEU A 277 -17.69 28.50 -30.62
N GLY A 278 -17.89 28.27 -31.90
CA GLY A 278 -17.27 29.09 -32.95
C GLY A 278 -17.77 30.54 -32.88
N ASP A 279 -17.84 31.25 -34.00
CA ASP A 279 -18.39 32.59 -34.06
C ASP A 279 -19.88 32.53 -33.63
N VAL A 280 -20.20 33.26 -32.55
CA VAL A 280 -21.55 33.29 -31.96
C VAL A 280 -22.20 34.64 -32.31
N TYR A 281 -23.35 34.61 -32.98
CA TYR A 281 -24.08 35.80 -33.35
C TYR A 281 -25.21 36.08 -32.36
N THR A 282 -25.48 37.33 -32.09
CA THR A 282 -26.55 37.73 -31.20
C THR A 282 -27.90 37.29 -31.71
N GLY A 283 -28.63 36.51 -30.94
CA GLY A 283 -29.95 35.96 -31.28
C GLY A 283 -29.98 34.53 -31.71
N ASP A 284 -28.81 33.88 -31.87
CA ASP A 284 -28.73 32.43 -32.18
C ASP A 284 -28.83 31.62 -30.87
N GLU A 285 -29.51 30.47 -30.95
CA GLU A 285 -29.53 29.46 -29.88
C GLU A 285 -28.47 28.39 -30.16
N TYR A 286 -27.63 28.19 -29.17
CA TYR A 286 -26.57 27.15 -29.22
C TYR A 286 -26.88 26.07 -28.20
N SER A 287 -26.80 24.84 -28.60
CA SER A 287 -26.95 23.70 -27.68
C SER A 287 -25.82 22.68 -27.91
N GLU A 288 -25.34 22.12 -26.82
CA GLU A 288 -24.38 21.03 -26.86
C GLU A 288 -24.80 19.96 -25.84
N THR A 289 -24.71 18.69 -26.27
CA THR A 289 -25.06 17.60 -25.39
C THR A 289 -23.84 17.20 -24.57
N VAL A 290 -23.99 17.25 -23.26
CA VAL A 290 -23.01 16.74 -22.30
C VAL A 290 -23.60 15.49 -21.67
N THR A 291 -22.90 14.36 -21.82
CA THR A 291 -23.29 13.11 -21.14
C THR A 291 -22.71 13.13 -19.71
N VAL A 292 -23.56 12.84 -18.75
CA VAL A 292 -23.26 12.81 -17.31
C VAL A 292 -23.28 11.37 -16.81
#